data_374c8ad7f096ddea7d4e832c6d2d97f2
#
_entry.id   374c8ad7f096ddea7d4e832c6d2d97f2
#
_cell.length_a   1.000
_cell.length_b   1.000
_cell.length_c   1.000
_cell.angle_alpha   90.00
_cell.angle_beta   90.00
_cell.angle_gamma   90.00
#
_symmetry.space_group_name_H-M   'P 1'
#
loop_
_entity.id
_entity.type
_entity.pdbx_description
1 polymer ?
#
loop_
_entity_poly.entity_id
_entity_poly.type
_entity_poly.pdbx_seq_one_letter_code
_entity_poly.pdbx_strand_id
1 'polypeptide(L)'
;MPVISVCSPKGGVGKTTVVANLAYAFSRSGSKVVVVDFDPQNALRLYFGLSLNDERGIVTLPNKDWISSCISVDKNLYMLPFGKSDKEQRAVFDEALKQDNYFKNVQSSLFDNPDVLVIADFAPGYTQALDSIASVSNLQVVPLLADAASVSLFSQLLSGGLMDGLVGGGLGYYIVLNQIDNRIKLNREVQNFALQNFKDNLLGMIHKDTNVTEAAGQQISVYDYNKNSAAAFDIEVIAKKVAQILGFDVKKGTKVINPLRRQNV
;
A
#
# COMPACT_ATOMS: atom_id res chain seq x y z
N MET A 1 9.29 -13.31 0.45
CA MET A 1 8.62 -12.27 -0.35
C MET A 1 8.27 -11.09 0.53
N PRO A 2 8.45 -9.84 0.09
CA PRO A 2 7.96 -8.70 0.84
C PRO A 2 6.49 -8.41 0.53
N VAL A 3 5.75 -8.09 1.59
CA VAL A 3 4.36 -7.64 1.56
C VAL A 3 4.30 -6.25 2.15
N ILE A 4 3.77 -5.30 1.40
CA ILE A 4 3.52 -3.92 1.82
C ILE A 4 2.02 -3.75 1.99
N SER A 5 1.58 -3.38 3.17
CA SER A 5 0.19 -3.01 3.46
C SER A 5 0.05 -1.50 3.50
N VAL A 6 -0.80 -0.93 2.65
CA VAL A 6 -1.08 0.52 2.64
C VAL A 6 -2.44 0.76 3.27
N CYS A 7 -2.44 1.20 4.50
CA CYS A 7 -3.65 1.36 5.32
C CYS A 7 -3.69 2.73 5.99
N SER A 8 -4.86 3.20 6.35
CA SER A 8 -5.04 4.44 7.12
C SER A 8 -6.41 4.44 7.78
N PRO A 9 -6.51 4.95 9.01
CA PRO A 9 -7.80 5.06 9.72
C PRO A 9 -8.75 6.05 9.05
N LYS A 10 -8.21 6.97 8.21
CA LYS A 10 -8.96 8.04 7.57
C LYS A 10 -9.19 7.75 6.08
N GLY A 11 -10.41 8.03 5.59
CA GLY A 11 -10.73 8.03 4.16
C GLY A 11 -10.18 9.27 3.44
N GLY A 12 -9.99 9.17 2.11
CA GLY A 12 -9.60 10.31 1.28
C GLY A 12 -8.14 10.77 1.43
N VAL A 13 -7.29 10.04 2.14
CA VAL A 13 -5.87 10.38 2.34
C VAL A 13 -4.97 10.01 1.15
N GLY A 14 -5.52 9.34 0.14
CA GLY A 14 -4.79 8.94 -1.06
C GLY A 14 -4.11 7.57 -0.98
N LYS A 15 -4.61 6.63 -0.16
CA LYS A 15 -4.10 5.25 -0.08
C LYS A 15 -3.95 4.61 -1.46
N THR A 16 -5.06 4.49 -2.18
CA THR A 16 -5.12 3.89 -3.53
C THR A 16 -4.17 4.56 -4.52
N THR A 17 -4.05 5.89 -4.45
CA THR A 17 -3.10 6.65 -5.28
C THR A 17 -1.66 6.29 -4.96
N VAL A 18 -1.32 6.18 -3.68
CA VAL A 18 0.02 5.79 -3.22
C VAL A 18 0.33 4.36 -3.65
N VAL A 19 -0.61 3.42 -3.45
CA VAL A 19 -0.49 2.02 -3.89
C VAL A 19 -0.19 1.94 -5.38
N ALA A 20 -1.02 2.57 -6.22
CA ALA A 20 -0.88 2.51 -7.67
C ALA A 20 0.49 3.05 -8.13
N ASN A 21 0.89 4.21 -7.62
CA ASN A 21 2.13 4.83 -8.05
C ASN A 21 3.39 4.13 -7.50
N LEU A 22 3.35 3.56 -6.30
CA LEU A 22 4.42 2.70 -5.79
C LEU A 22 4.54 1.43 -6.64
N ALA A 23 3.41 0.82 -7.02
CA ALA A 23 3.39 -0.36 -7.87
C ALA A 23 4.04 -0.10 -9.23
N TYR A 24 3.71 1.01 -9.88
CA TYR A 24 4.36 1.45 -11.11
C TYR A 24 5.86 1.71 -10.91
N ALA A 25 6.27 2.37 -9.81
CA ALA A 25 7.67 2.66 -9.54
C ALA A 25 8.49 1.37 -9.37
N PHE A 26 7.98 0.38 -8.62
CA PHE A 26 8.65 -0.89 -8.44
C PHE A 26 8.66 -1.74 -9.72
N SER A 27 7.56 -1.80 -10.45
CA SER A 27 7.47 -2.52 -11.72
C SER A 27 8.46 -1.95 -12.76
N ARG A 28 8.53 -0.63 -12.89
CA ARG A 28 9.48 0.08 -13.75
C ARG A 28 10.94 -0.19 -13.37
N SER A 29 11.21 -0.41 -12.08
CA SER A 29 12.55 -0.79 -11.61
C SER A 29 12.91 -2.26 -11.88
N GLY A 30 11.99 -3.04 -12.44
CA GLY A 30 12.18 -4.43 -12.81
C GLY A 30 11.65 -5.45 -11.80
N SER A 31 11.06 -5.01 -10.69
CA SER A 31 10.43 -5.91 -9.71
C SER A 31 9.11 -6.46 -10.27
N LYS A 32 8.84 -7.74 -10.04
CA LYS A 32 7.53 -8.33 -10.31
C LYS A 32 6.58 -7.95 -9.19
N VAL A 33 5.55 -7.19 -9.50
CA VAL A 33 4.61 -6.62 -8.53
C VAL A 33 3.22 -7.19 -8.73
N VAL A 34 2.60 -7.63 -7.64
CA VAL A 34 1.17 -7.94 -7.58
C VAL A 34 0.50 -6.97 -6.62
N VAL A 35 -0.44 -6.22 -7.12
CA VAL A 35 -1.28 -5.34 -6.30
C VAL A 35 -2.56 -6.05 -5.95
N VAL A 36 -2.94 -6.03 -4.67
CA VAL A 36 -4.18 -6.65 -4.18
C VAL A 36 -5.09 -5.56 -3.63
N ASP A 37 -6.31 -5.45 -4.17
CA ASP A 37 -7.33 -4.51 -3.69
C ASP A 37 -8.24 -5.23 -2.68
N PHE A 38 -8.19 -4.78 -1.42
CA PHE A 38 -9.09 -5.23 -0.36
C PHE A 38 -10.19 -4.22 -0.04
N ASP A 39 -10.30 -3.11 -0.81
CA ASP A 39 -11.37 -2.14 -0.63
C ASP A 39 -12.62 -2.58 -1.44
N PRO A 40 -13.78 -2.79 -0.79
CA PRO A 40 -15.02 -3.10 -1.49
C PRO A 40 -15.46 -2.06 -2.53
N GLN A 41 -14.90 -0.84 -2.49
CA GLN A 41 -15.13 0.17 -3.53
C GLN A 41 -14.42 -0.18 -4.84
N ASN A 42 -13.41 -1.08 -4.80
CA ASN A 42 -12.73 -1.61 -5.97
C ASN A 42 -12.18 -0.51 -6.90
N ALA A 43 -11.71 0.59 -6.31
CA ALA A 43 -11.31 1.79 -7.04
C ALA A 43 -9.91 1.69 -7.65
N LEU A 44 -9.05 0.83 -7.11
CA LEU A 44 -7.66 0.65 -7.54
C LEU A 44 -7.57 0.25 -9.03
N ARG A 45 -8.55 -0.53 -9.51
CA ARG A 45 -8.66 -0.96 -10.91
C ARG A 45 -8.64 0.20 -11.92
N LEU A 46 -9.15 1.38 -11.52
CA LEU A 46 -9.22 2.57 -12.38
C LEU A 46 -7.83 3.13 -12.67
N TYR A 47 -6.89 2.99 -11.76
CA TYR A 47 -5.50 3.44 -11.95
C TYR A 47 -4.73 2.58 -12.96
N PHE A 48 -5.24 1.38 -13.23
CA PHE A 48 -4.59 0.39 -14.10
C PHE A 48 -5.36 0.12 -15.40
N GLY A 49 -6.35 0.95 -15.71
CA GLY A 49 -7.10 0.84 -16.95
C GLY A 49 -8.00 -0.40 -17.06
N LEU A 50 -8.35 -1.03 -15.94
CA LEU A 50 -9.23 -2.18 -15.96
C LEU A 50 -10.68 -1.75 -16.14
N SER A 51 -11.41 -2.50 -16.98
CA SER A 51 -12.81 -2.22 -17.28
C SER A 51 -13.69 -2.26 -16.04
N LEU A 52 -14.60 -1.30 -15.91
CA LEU A 52 -15.63 -1.31 -14.86
C LEU A 52 -16.61 -2.49 -15.01
N ASN A 53 -16.71 -3.06 -16.21
CA ASN A 53 -17.56 -4.24 -16.48
C ASN A 53 -16.87 -5.55 -16.14
N ASP A 54 -15.60 -5.54 -15.76
CA ASP A 54 -14.91 -6.74 -15.31
C ASP A 54 -15.30 -7.04 -13.86
N GLU A 55 -16.06 -8.10 -13.66
CA GLU A 55 -16.59 -8.48 -12.34
C GLU A 55 -15.63 -9.38 -11.54
N ARG A 56 -14.53 -9.83 -12.17
CA ARG A 56 -13.55 -10.70 -11.50
C ARG A 56 -12.94 -10.06 -10.28
N GLY A 57 -12.67 -10.87 -9.26
CA GLY A 57 -11.96 -10.43 -8.07
C GLY A 57 -11.88 -11.48 -6.98
N ILE A 58 -11.08 -11.17 -5.97
CA ILE A 58 -10.76 -12.07 -4.87
C ILE A 58 -11.96 -12.41 -3.99
N VAL A 59 -12.93 -11.49 -3.89
CA VAL A 59 -14.11 -11.64 -3.02
C VAL A 59 -14.96 -12.88 -3.36
N THR A 60 -14.96 -13.30 -4.62
CA THR A 60 -15.69 -14.49 -5.09
C THR A 60 -14.87 -15.78 -4.98
N LEU A 61 -13.64 -15.70 -4.46
CA LEU A 61 -12.68 -16.81 -4.37
C LEU A 61 -12.16 -17.01 -2.93
N PRO A 62 -13.02 -17.04 -1.90
CA PRO A 62 -12.58 -16.99 -0.51
C PRO A 62 -11.68 -18.16 -0.11
N ASN A 63 -11.86 -19.34 -0.71
CA ASN A 63 -11.13 -20.57 -0.39
C ASN A 63 -10.35 -21.12 -1.61
N LYS A 64 -10.05 -20.29 -2.60
CA LYS A 64 -9.28 -20.66 -3.79
C LYS A 64 -8.02 -19.85 -3.89
N ASP A 65 -7.01 -20.39 -4.55
CA ASP A 65 -5.80 -19.66 -4.90
C ASP A 65 -6.11 -18.53 -5.89
N TRP A 66 -5.70 -17.32 -5.54
CA TRP A 66 -5.98 -16.11 -6.32
C TRP A 66 -5.07 -15.91 -7.53
N ILE A 67 -3.96 -16.65 -7.62
CA ILE A 67 -2.97 -16.46 -8.69
C ILE A 67 -3.57 -16.61 -10.08
N SER A 68 -4.56 -17.49 -10.22
CA SER A 68 -5.30 -17.71 -11.47
C SER A 68 -6.19 -16.52 -11.86
N SER A 69 -6.49 -15.62 -10.92
CA SER A 69 -7.31 -14.42 -11.13
C SER A 69 -6.48 -13.15 -11.28
N CYS A 70 -5.14 -13.25 -11.24
CA CYS A 70 -4.25 -12.15 -11.51
C CYS A 70 -4.46 -11.61 -12.93
N ILE A 71 -4.65 -10.29 -13.01
CA ILE A 71 -4.80 -9.56 -14.29
C ILE A 71 -3.47 -8.88 -14.60
N SER A 72 -2.92 -9.13 -15.78
CA SER A 72 -1.73 -8.42 -16.24
C SER A 72 -2.11 -6.98 -16.59
N VAL A 73 -1.42 -6.02 -15.97
CA VAL A 73 -1.59 -4.58 -16.20
C VAL A 73 -0.51 -4.07 -17.15
N ASP A 74 0.74 -4.40 -16.85
CA ASP A 74 1.93 -3.98 -17.60
C ASP A 74 3.03 -5.03 -17.41
N LYS A 75 4.20 -4.83 -18.03
CA LYS A 75 5.37 -5.66 -17.80
C LYS A 75 5.72 -5.67 -16.31
N ASN A 76 5.72 -6.86 -15.72
CA ASN A 76 5.98 -7.08 -14.30
C ASN A 76 4.93 -6.48 -13.33
N LEU A 77 3.80 -5.98 -13.80
CA LEU A 77 2.73 -5.43 -12.96
C LEU A 77 1.43 -6.20 -13.17
N TYR A 78 0.91 -6.72 -12.07
CA TYR A 78 -0.30 -7.53 -12.04
C TYR A 78 -1.23 -6.99 -10.96
N MET A 79 -2.53 -7.18 -11.13
CA MET A 79 -3.55 -6.79 -10.19
C MET A 79 -4.49 -7.92 -9.84
N LEU A 80 -4.85 -8.00 -8.57
CA LEU A 80 -5.97 -8.77 -8.01
C LEU A 80 -7.02 -7.77 -7.52
N PRO A 81 -8.07 -7.49 -8.31
CA PRO A 81 -9.12 -6.57 -7.88
C PRO A 81 -9.97 -7.21 -6.77
N PHE A 82 -10.63 -6.38 -5.96
CA PHE A 82 -11.62 -6.86 -4.99
C PHE A 82 -12.73 -7.66 -5.68
N GLY A 83 -13.23 -7.14 -6.79
CA GLY A 83 -14.30 -7.73 -7.57
C GLY A 83 -15.68 -7.17 -7.23
N LYS A 84 -16.66 -7.51 -8.07
CA LYS A 84 -18.07 -7.18 -7.81
C LYS A 84 -18.65 -8.18 -6.82
N SER A 85 -19.34 -7.68 -5.80
CA SER A 85 -19.89 -8.54 -4.75
C SER A 85 -21.14 -7.95 -4.12
N ASP A 86 -22.02 -8.81 -3.68
CA ASP A 86 -23.11 -8.50 -2.79
C ASP A 86 -22.68 -8.56 -1.30
N LYS A 87 -23.61 -8.33 -0.40
CA LYS A 87 -23.35 -8.33 1.04
C LYS A 87 -23.00 -9.73 1.57
N GLU A 88 -23.61 -10.75 1.01
CA GLU A 88 -23.46 -12.15 1.43
C GLU A 88 -22.08 -12.69 1.05
N GLN A 89 -21.65 -12.42 -0.18
CA GLN A 89 -20.32 -12.75 -0.68
C GLN A 89 -19.21 -12.08 0.14
N ARG A 90 -19.39 -10.80 0.53
CA ARG A 90 -18.45 -10.11 1.41
C ARG A 90 -18.37 -10.74 2.79
N ALA A 91 -19.51 -11.11 3.38
CA ALA A 91 -19.54 -11.79 4.69
C ALA A 91 -18.83 -13.16 4.64
N VAL A 92 -19.02 -13.93 3.58
CA VAL A 92 -18.30 -15.20 3.37
C VAL A 92 -16.81 -14.97 3.19
N PHE A 93 -16.41 -13.93 2.47
CA PHE A 93 -15.00 -13.56 2.30
C PHE A 93 -14.35 -13.15 3.62
N ASP A 94 -15.01 -12.27 4.40
CA ASP A 94 -14.51 -11.85 5.71
C ASP A 94 -14.39 -13.03 6.68
N GLU A 95 -15.32 -13.99 6.65
CA GLU A 95 -15.24 -15.19 7.47
C GLU A 95 -14.07 -16.10 7.06
N ALA A 96 -13.82 -16.23 5.76
CA ALA A 96 -12.66 -16.98 5.29
C ALA A 96 -11.33 -16.35 5.75
N LEU A 97 -11.25 -15.03 5.78
CA LEU A 97 -10.05 -14.29 6.23
C LEU A 97 -9.75 -14.49 7.72
N LYS A 98 -10.70 -14.91 8.54
CA LYS A 98 -10.50 -15.22 9.97
C LYS A 98 -9.78 -16.55 10.22
N GLN A 99 -9.65 -17.39 9.20
CA GLN A 99 -8.95 -18.66 9.33
C GLN A 99 -7.48 -18.42 9.70
N ASP A 100 -7.00 -19.21 10.66
CA ASP A 100 -5.61 -19.12 11.08
C ASP A 100 -4.63 -19.29 9.92
N ASN A 101 -3.71 -18.34 9.81
CA ASN A 101 -2.70 -18.33 8.76
C ASN A 101 -3.27 -18.39 7.32
N TYR A 102 -4.44 -17.78 7.08
CA TYR A 102 -5.13 -17.81 5.78
C TYR A 102 -4.18 -17.53 4.60
N PHE A 103 -3.38 -16.46 4.65
CA PHE A 103 -2.47 -16.09 3.58
C PHE A 103 -1.33 -17.10 3.37
N LYS A 104 -0.90 -17.81 4.40
CA LYS A 104 0.12 -18.84 4.30
C LYS A 104 -0.46 -20.18 3.81
N ASN A 105 -1.70 -20.50 4.18
CA ASN A 105 -2.31 -21.78 3.89
C ASN A 105 -3.08 -21.78 2.56
N VAL A 106 -3.87 -20.72 2.31
CA VAL A 106 -4.76 -20.63 1.14
C VAL A 106 -4.11 -19.88 -0.01
N GLN A 107 -3.28 -18.87 0.30
CA GLN A 107 -2.67 -17.99 -0.70
C GLN A 107 -1.15 -18.15 -0.80
N SER A 108 -0.62 -19.30 -0.42
CA SER A 108 0.84 -19.56 -0.38
C SER A 108 1.52 -19.38 -1.74
N SER A 109 0.88 -19.75 -2.83
CA SER A 109 1.43 -19.57 -4.19
C SER A 109 1.77 -18.13 -4.52
N LEU A 110 1.03 -17.17 -3.95
CA LEU A 110 1.27 -15.74 -4.09
C LEU A 110 2.19 -15.24 -2.97
N PHE A 111 1.85 -15.53 -1.71
CA PHE A 111 2.49 -14.91 -0.54
C PHE A 111 3.82 -15.55 -0.13
N ASP A 112 4.13 -16.76 -0.58
CA ASP A 112 5.43 -17.40 -0.34
C ASP A 112 6.40 -17.31 -1.54
N ASN A 113 5.98 -16.66 -2.64
CA ASN A 113 6.82 -16.51 -3.83
C ASN A 113 7.92 -15.44 -3.61
N PRO A 114 9.22 -15.80 -3.53
CA PRO A 114 10.29 -14.87 -3.19
C PRO A 114 10.54 -13.80 -4.26
N ASP A 115 10.09 -14.02 -5.50
CA ASP A 115 10.35 -13.18 -6.65
C ASP A 115 9.26 -12.11 -6.87
N VAL A 116 8.23 -12.10 -6.03
CA VAL A 116 7.07 -11.19 -6.16
C VAL A 116 7.03 -10.22 -4.99
N LEU A 117 6.83 -8.93 -5.28
CA LEU A 117 6.44 -7.91 -4.30
C LEU A 117 4.92 -7.79 -4.28
N VAL A 118 4.29 -7.97 -3.12
CA VAL A 118 2.86 -7.71 -2.96
C VAL A 118 2.65 -6.32 -2.34
N ILE A 119 1.74 -5.54 -2.92
CA ILE A 119 1.28 -4.27 -2.37
C ILE A 119 -0.23 -4.36 -2.20
N ALA A 120 -0.71 -4.23 -0.96
CA ALA A 120 -2.12 -4.37 -0.60
C ALA A 120 -2.75 -3.01 -0.27
N ASP A 121 -3.89 -2.70 -0.90
CA ASP A 121 -4.71 -1.53 -0.65
C ASP A 121 -5.91 -1.89 0.22
N PHE A 122 -6.21 -1.10 1.25
CA PHE A 122 -7.27 -1.38 2.21
C PHE A 122 -8.30 -0.26 2.29
N ALA A 123 -9.55 -0.63 2.58
CA ALA A 123 -10.57 0.33 3.00
C ALA A 123 -10.11 1.13 4.22
N PRO A 124 -10.67 2.33 4.46
CA PRO A 124 -10.36 3.12 5.64
C PRO A 124 -10.71 2.41 6.95
N GLY A 125 -9.85 2.55 7.95
CA GLY A 125 -10.06 1.98 9.29
C GLY A 125 -9.63 0.53 9.41
N TYR A 126 -10.09 -0.11 10.47
CA TYR A 126 -9.84 -1.53 10.73
C TYR A 126 -10.70 -2.39 9.81
N THR A 127 -10.12 -3.40 9.19
CA THR A 127 -10.82 -4.39 8.37
C THR A 127 -10.31 -5.80 8.68
N GLN A 128 -11.14 -6.83 8.48
CA GLN A 128 -10.73 -8.21 8.67
C GLN A 128 -9.55 -8.59 7.76
N ALA A 129 -9.52 -8.05 6.54
CA ALA A 129 -8.41 -8.28 5.61
C ALA A 129 -7.09 -7.70 6.15
N LEU A 130 -7.12 -6.50 6.75
CA LEU A 130 -5.93 -5.88 7.34
C LEU A 130 -5.41 -6.67 8.54
N ASP A 131 -6.29 -7.14 9.41
CA ASP A 131 -5.94 -7.97 10.55
C ASP A 131 -5.31 -9.30 10.11
N SER A 132 -5.95 -9.99 9.18
CA SER A 132 -5.47 -11.27 8.68
C SER A 132 -4.11 -11.18 7.98
N ILE A 133 -3.87 -10.14 7.15
CA ILE A 133 -2.61 -9.96 6.43
C ILE A 133 -1.46 -9.50 7.34
N ALA A 134 -1.75 -8.97 8.53
CA ALA A 134 -0.74 -8.47 9.45
C ALA A 134 0.35 -9.51 9.74
N SER A 135 -0.01 -10.79 9.83
CA SER A 135 0.92 -11.91 10.09
C SER A 135 1.95 -12.16 8.98
N VAL A 136 1.71 -11.68 7.77
CA VAL A 136 2.59 -11.82 6.60
C VAL A 136 3.12 -10.48 6.08
N SER A 137 2.61 -9.36 6.58
CA SER A 137 3.05 -8.01 6.20
C SER A 137 4.47 -7.73 6.70
N ASN A 138 5.32 -7.22 5.83
CA ASN A 138 6.70 -6.84 6.17
C ASN A 138 6.83 -5.34 6.41
N LEU A 139 5.91 -4.54 5.90
CA LEU A 139 5.91 -3.09 6.03
C LEU A 139 4.47 -2.58 5.95
N GLN A 140 4.11 -1.70 6.88
CA GLN A 140 2.86 -0.96 6.83
C GLN A 140 3.14 0.49 6.46
N VAL A 141 2.54 0.96 5.38
CA VAL A 141 2.59 2.37 4.94
C VAL A 141 1.27 3.03 5.32
N VAL A 142 1.36 4.13 6.07
CA VAL A 142 0.19 4.85 6.60
C VAL A 142 0.14 6.25 5.98
N PRO A 143 -0.58 6.45 4.88
CA PRO A 143 -0.80 7.78 4.32
C PRO A 143 -1.70 8.62 5.23
N LEU A 144 -1.27 9.85 5.51
CA LEU A 144 -2.01 10.86 6.28
C LEU A 144 -1.93 12.20 5.56
N LEU A 145 -2.92 13.06 5.75
CA LEU A 145 -2.87 14.44 5.24
C LEU A 145 -2.19 15.37 6.25
N ALA A 146 -1.62 16.46 5.79
CA ALA A 146 -1.12 17.52 6.65
C ALA A 146 -2.26 18.47 7.07
N ASP A 147 -3.26 17.95 7.79
CA ASP A 147 -4.47 18.67 8.19
C ASP A 147 -4.76 18.52 9.71
N ALA A 148 -5.72 19.28 10.21
CA ALA A 148 -6.10 19.27 11.62
C ALA A 148 -6.62 17.90 12.08
N ALA A 149 -7.32 17.16 11.23
CA ALA A 149 -7.86 15.85 11.59
C ALA A 149 -6.73 14.81 11.75
N SER A 150 -5.62 14.95 11.02
CA SER A 150 -4.46 14.07 11.15
C SER A 150 -3.68 14.31 12.46
N VAL A 151 -3.77 15.50 13.05
CA VAL A 151 -3.12 15.79 14.34
C VAL A 151 -3.65 14.88 15.47
N SER A 152 -4.96 14.61 15.50
CA SER A 152 -5.55 13.66 16.46
C SER A 152 -5.05 12.23 16.24
N LEU A 153 -4.82 11.84 14.99
CA LEU A 153 -4.26 10.53 14.65
C LEU A 153 -2.79 10.41 15.07
N PHE A 154 -2.00 11.46 14.95
CA PHE A 154 -0.62 11.47 15.46
C PHE A 154 -0.56 11.22 16.96
N SER A 155 -1.46 11.85 17.74
CA SER A 155 -1.53 11.59 19.18
C SER A 155 -1.81 10.13 19.49
N GLN A 156 -2.74 9.50 18.75
CA GLN A 156 -3.06 8.09 18.91
C GLN A 156 -1.89 7.19 18.46
N LEU A 157 -1.20 7.53 17.36
CA LEU A 157 0.00 6.81 16.91
C LEU A 157 1.11 6.85 17.97
N LEU A 158 1.35 8.00 18.59
CA LEU A 158 2.35 8.16 19.64
C LEU A 158 2.01 7.37 20.90
N SER A 159 0.73 7.25 21.24
CA SER A 159 0.26 6.45 22.40
C SER A 159 0.17 4.94 22.11
N GLY A 160 0.37 4.50 20.88
CA GLY A 160 0.20 3.11 20.44
C GLY A 160 -1.26 2.66 20.25
N GLY A 161 -2.24 3.48 20.68
CA GLY A 161 -3.65 3.09 20.72
C GLY A 161 -4.30 2.86 19.35
N LEU A 162 -3.90 3.62 18.34
CA LEU A 162 -4.45 3.48 16.99
C LEU A 162 -3.87 2.28 16.24
N MET A 163 -2.66 1.89 16.56
CA MET A 163 -1.90 0.89 15.82
C MET A 163 -1.98 -0.50 16.42
N ASP A 164 -2.62 -0.70 17.56
CA ASP A 164 -2.71 -2.01 18.21
C ASP A 164 -3.31 -3.10 17.30
N GLY A 165 -4.20 -2.74 16.36
CA GLY A 165 -4.71 -3.66 15.34
C GLY A 165 -4.05 -3.55 13.97
N LEU A 166 -3.20 -2.54 13.75
CA LEU A 166 -2.54 -2.28 12.46
C LEU A 166 -1.08 -2.71 12.44
N VAL A 167 -0.43 -2.75 13.60
CA VAL A 167 0.97 -3.18 13.73
C VAL A 167 1.01 -4.68 13.89
N GLY A 168 1.47 -5.38 12.88
CA GLY A 168 1.59 -6.85 12.94
C GLY A 168 2.98 -7.29 12.51
N GLY A 169 3.40 -8.46 12.90
CA GLY A 169 4.56 -9.32 12.59
C GLY A 169 5.72 -8.90 11.68
N GLY A 170 5.77 -7.63 11.22
CA GLY A 170 6.74 -7.10 10.26
C GLY A 170 7.66 -6.02 10.85
N LEU A 171 8.15 -5.13 9.99
CA LEU A 171 9.11 -4.07 10.35
C LEU A 171 8.47 -2.84 11.03
N GLY A 172 7.18 -2.91 11.35
CA GLY A 172 6.43 -1.82 11.92
C GLY A 172 5.76 -0.92 10.87
N TYR A 173 5.27 0.25 11.30
CA TYR A 173 4.58 1.19 10.41
C TYR A 173 5.45 2.38 10.02
N TYR A 174 5.15 2.93 8.84
CA TYR A 174 5.79 4.14 8.33
C TYR A 174 4.76 5.10 7.77
N ILE A 175 4.89 6.38 8.15
CA ILE A 175 3.97 7.44 7.76
C ILE A 175 4.41 8.05 6.43
N VAL A 176 3.45 8.29 5.54
CA VAL A 176 3.59 9.17 4.38
C VAL A 176 2.68 10.37 4.55
N LEU A 177 3.24 11.58 4.67
CA LEU A 177 2.43 12.79 4.61
C LEU A 177 2.09 13.10 3.16
N ASN A 178 0.81 13.03 2.83
CA ASN A 178 0.33 13.21 1.47
C ASN A 178 -0.34 14.58 1.25
N GLN A 179 -0.35 15.03 0.01
CA GLN A 179 -0.96 16.29 -0.45
C GLN A 179 -0.43 17.54 0.28
N ILE A 180 0.88 17.60 0.51
CA ILE A 180 1.53 18.73 1.15
C ILE A 180 1.44 19.96 0.27
N ASP A 181 0.92 21.06 0.83
CA ASP A 181 0.95 22.39 0.23
C ASP A 181 1.69 23.36 1.16
N ASN A 182 2.94 23.68 0.82
CA ASN A 182 3.78 24.54 1.64
C ASN A 182 3.32 26.01 1.72
N ARG A 183 2.34 26.42 0.91
CA ARG A 183 1.68 27.73 1.01
C ARG A 183 0.75 27.82 2.21
N ILE A 184 0.21 26.67 2.66
CA ILE A 184 -0.72 26.57 3.78
C ILE A 184 0.07 26.48 5.09
N LYS A 185 -0.17 27.44 6.00
CA LYS A 185 0.53 27.51 7.31
C LYS A 185 0.37 26.22 8.11
N LEU A 186 -0.86 25.72 8.24
CA LEU A 186 -1.15 24.47 8.95
C LEU A 186 -0.39 23.28 8.38
N ASN A 187 -0.28 23.17 7.04
CA ASN A 187 0.49 22.08 6.44
C ASN A 187 1.96 22.11 6.89
N ARG A 188 2.59 23.29 6.94
CA ARG A 188 3.97 23.43 7.43
C ARG A 188 4.10 23.06 8.92
N GLU A 189 3.13 23.46 9.75
CA GLU A 189 3.13 23.13 11.18
C GLU A 189 2.99 21.61 11.40
N VAL A 190 2.09 20.96 10.67
CA VAL A 190 1.91 19.48 10.72
C VAL A 190 3.14 18.75 10.21
N GLN A 191 3.79 19.24 9.14
CA GLN A 191 5.06 18.68 8.66
C GLN A 191 6.15 18.75 9.74
N ASN A 192 6.32 19.93 10.36
CA ASN A 192 7.32 20.13 11.41
C ASN A 192 7.06 19.21 12.60
N PHE A 193 5.79 19.08 13.01
CA PHE A 193 5.40 18.16 14.07
C PHE A 193 5.76 16.70 13.72
N ALA A 194 5.44 16.27 12.50
CA ALA A 194 5.76 14.90 12.06
C ALA A 194 7.27 14.66 12.00
N LEU A 195 8.06 15.61 11.49
CA LEU A 195 9.52 15.51 11.46
C LEU A 195 10.15 15.43 12.85
N GLN A 196 9.58 16.09 13.84
CA GLN A 196 10.08 16.08 15.21
C GLN A 196 9.73 14.79 15.96
N ASN A 197 8.52 14.25 15.75
CA ASN A 197 7.98 13.17 16.57
C ASN A 197 8.03 11.78 15.91
N PHE A 198 8.13 11.72 14.56
CA PHE A 198 8.11 10.48 13.79
C PHE A 198 9.32 10.33 12.87
N LYS A 199 10.44 10.96 13.20
CA LYS A 199 11.64 11.00 12.36
C LYS A 199 11.98 9.60 11.77
N ASP A 200 11.99 8.58 12.60
CA ASP A 200 12.38 7.22 12.22
C ASP A 200 11.26 6.46 11.50
N ASN A 201 10.00 6.88 11.70
CA ASN A 201 8.82 6.30 11.06
C ASN A 201 8.28 7.16 9.91
N LEU A 202 8.88 8.32 9.61
CA LEU A 202 8.47 9.18 8.49
C LEU A 202 9.15 8.72 7.20
N LEU A 203 8.40 7.97 6.39
CA LEU A 203 8.90 7.45 5.12
C LEU A 203 9.15 8.57 4.10
N GLY A 204 8.24 9.53 4.03
CA GLY A 204 8.35 10.69 3.15
C GLY A 204 7.13 11.58 3.12
N MET A 205 7.18 12.54 2.20
CA MET A 205 6.11 13.51 1.96
C MET A 205 5.82 13.54 0.47
N ILE A 206 4.54 13.66 0.10
CA ILE A 206 4.11 13.81 -1.29
C ILE A 206 3.45 15.18 -1.41
N HIS A 207 3.97 16.02 -2.28
CA HIS A 207 3.41 17.34 -2.53
C HIS A 207 2.06 17.24 -3.26
N LYS A 208 1.17 18.17 -2.95
CA LYS A 208 -0.07 18.35 -3.70
C LYS A 208 0.25 18.78 -5.12
N ASP A 209 -0.14 17.94 -6.09
CA ASP A 209 0.20 18.10 -7.49
C ASP A 209 -0.99 17.68 -8.36
N THR A 210 -1.43 18.56 -9.25
CA THR A 210 -2.54 18.30 -10.17
C THR A 210 -2.23 17.19 -11.16
N ASN A 211 -0.93 16.97 -11.48
CA ASN A 211 -0.52 15.88 -12.34
C ASN A 211 -0.94 14.50 -11.82
N VAL A 212 -1.10 14.35 -10.50
CA VAL A 212 -1.58 13.08 -9.91
C VAL A 212 -3.03 12.79 -10.33
N THR A 213 -3.89 13.81 -10.33
CA THR A 213 -5.30 13.66 -10.73
C THR A 213 -5.41 13.42 -12.23
N GLU A 214 -4.65 14.15 -13.03
CA GLU A 214 -4.63 14.00 -14.49
C GLU A 214 -4.09 12.61 -14.89
N ALA A 215 -3.03 12.14 -14.26
CA ALA A 215 -2.47 10.82 -14.49
C ALA A 215 -3.48 9.70 -14.17
N ALA A 216 -4.19 9.83 -13.04
CA ALA A 216 -5.24 8.89 -12.66
C ALA A 216 -6.39 8.88 -13.69
N GLY A 217 -6.79 10.04 -14.21
CA GLY A 217 -7.78 10.15 -15.28
C GLY A 217 -7.34 9.50 -16.59
N GLN A 218 -6.04 9.46 -16.86
CA GLN A 218 -5.44 8.77 -18.02
C GLN A 218 -5.03 7.31 -17.72
N GLN A 219 -5.23 6.84 -16.48
CA GLN A 219 -4.94 5.45 -16.08
C GLN A 219 -3.46 5.07 -16.23
N ILE A 220 -2.57 6.02 -15.96
CA ILE A 220 -1.11 5.84 -16.00
C ILE A 220 -0.47 6.35 -14.70
N SER A 221 0.81 6.04 -14.48
CA SER A 221 1.52 6.58 -13.32
C SER A 221 1.73 8.10 -13.46
N VAL A 222 1.85 8.79 -12.33
CA VAL A 222 2.20 10.23 -12.33
C VAL A 222 3.57 10.48 -12.98
N TYR A 223 4.50 9.53 -12.88
CA TYR A 223 5.81 9.61 -13.53
C TYR A 223 5.70 9.55 -15.05
N ASP A 224 4.87 8.63 -15.60
CA ASP A 224 4.69 8.50 -17.04
C ASP A 224 3.89 9.68 -17.61
N TYR A 225 2.98 10.25 -16.82
CA TYR A 225 2.26 11.47 -17.17
C TYR A 225 3.20 12.69 -17.22
N ASN A 226 3.97 12.91 -16.14
CA ASN A 226 4.93 14.00 -16.07
C ASN A 226 6.07 13.65 -15.08
N LYS A 227 7.18 13.16 -15.59
CA LYS A 227 8.36 12.79 -14.80
C LYS A 227 9.01 13.94 -14.02
N ASN A 228 8.72 15.18 -14.38
CA ASN A 228 9.23 16.38 -13.72
C ASN A 228 8.27 16.91 -12.64
N SER A 229 7.14 16.24 -12.40
CA SER A 229 6.20 16.64 -11.35
C SER A 229 6.80 16.42 -9.96
N ALA A 230 6.43 17.28 -9.01
CA ALA A 230 6.88 17.16 -7.62
C ALA A 230 6.45 15.82 -7.02
N ALA A 231 5.18 15.42 -7.23
CA ALA A 231 4.66 14.16 -6.72
C ALA A 231 5.36 12.94 -7.34
N ALA A 232 5.73 12.99 -8.63
CA ALA A 232 6.50 11.90 -9.26
C ALA A 232 7.86 11.72 -8.57
N PHE A 233 8.58 12.81 -8.33
CA PHE A 233 9.85 12.78 -7.62
C PHE A 233 9.69 12.23 -6.19
N ASP A 234 8.70 12.72 -5.44
CA ASP A 234 8.45 12.30 -4.07
C ASP A 234 8.17 10.80 -3.97
N ILE A 235 7.33 10.27 -4.87
CA ILE A 235 6.99 8.84 -4.93
C ILE A 235 8.23 7.99 -5.25
N GLU A 236 9.09 8.43 -6.17
CA GLU A 236 10.35 7.74 -6.47
C GLU A 236 11.28 7.69 -5.23
N VAL A 237 11.36 8.78 -4.46
CA VAL A 237 12.12 8.83 -3.21
C VAL A 237 11.54 7.85 -2.18
N ILE A 238 10.21 7.83 -2.03
CA ILE A 238 9.52 6.92 -1.12
C ILE A 238 9.75 5.46 -1.55
N ALA A 239 9.60 5.15 -2.83
CA ALA A 239 9.84 3.80 -3.35
C ALA A 239 11.27 3.32 -3.06
N LYS A 240 12.27 4.19 -3.23
CA LYS A 240 13.68 3.86 -2.89
C LYS A 240 13.87 3.58 -1.41
N LYS A 241 13.25 4.37 -0.52
CA LYS A 241 13.31 4.13 0.94
C LYS A 241 12.64 2.82 1.33
N VAL A 242 11.46 2.54 0.76
CA VAL A 242 10.76 1.27 0.96
C VAL A 242 11.65 0.10 0.54
N ALA A 243 12.27 0.18 -0.63
CA ALA A 243 13.20 -0.85 -1.11
C ALA A 243 14.38 -1.07 -0.14
N GLN A 244 14.96 0.01 0.39
CA GLN A 244 16.05 -0.07 1.38
C GLN A 244 15.59 -0.74 2.68
N ILE A 245 14.42 -0.37 3.22
CA ILE A 245 13.86 -0.97 4.44
C ILE A 245 13.61 -2.47 4.25
N LEU A 246 13.08 -2.85 3.10
CA LEU A 246 12.77 -4.24 2.78
C LEU A 246 14.00 -5.06 2.34
N GLY A 247 15.16 -4.41 2.16
CA GLY A 247 16.38 -5.06 1.67
C GLY A 247 16.27 -5.48 0.20
N PHE A 248 15.55 -4.71 -0.61
CA PHE A 248 15.39 -4.90 -2.05
C PHE A 248 16.41 -4.07 -2.82
N ASP A 249 17.11 -4.69 -3.79
CA ASP A 249 17.87 -3.91 -4.76
C ASP A 249 16.98 -3.55 -5.95
N VAL A 250 16.56 -2.29 -6.00
CA VAL A 250 15.73 -1.72 -7.06
C VAL A 250 16.35 -1.88 -8.46
N LYS A 251 17.68 -2.09 -8.54
CA LYS A 251 18.39 -2.24 -9.83
C LYS A 251 18.53 -3.67 -10.32
N LYS A 252 18.27 -4.68 -9.47
CA LYS A 252 18.56 -6.09 -9.82
C LYS A 252 17.41 -7.07 -9.64
N GLY A 253 16.27 -6.64 -9.05
CA GLY A 253 15.18 -7.57 -8.72
C GLY A 253 15.62 -8.70 -7.76
N THR A 254 16.81 -8.60 -7.19
CA THR A 254 17.42 -9.61 -6.31
C THR A 254 17.45 -9.13 -4.86
N LYS A 255 17.10 -10.03 -3.97
CA LYS A 255 17.09 -9.84 -2.52
C LYS A 255 18.49 -9.48 -2.01
N VAL A 256 18.71 -8.27 -1.54
CA VAL A 256 19.89 -7.92 -0.75
C VAL A 256 19.65 -8.44 0.67
N ILE A 257 20.46 -9.36 1.14
CA ILE A 257 20.42 -9.86 2.52
C ILE A 257 20.73 -8.68 3.44
N ASN A 258 19.73 -8.21 4.19
CA ASN A 258 19.89 -7.13 5.14
C ASN A 258 20.77 -7.59 6.32
N PRO A 259 21.96 -6.99 6.55
CA PRO A 259 22.87 -7.39 7.62
C PRO A 259 22.33 -7.10 9.04
N LEU A 260 21.25 -6.34 9.18
CA LEU A 260 20.67 -5.97 10.48
C LEU A 260 19.79 -7.07 11.13
N ARG A 261 19.54 -8.21 10.46
CA ARG A 261 18.80 -9.35 11.04
C ARG A 261 19.64 -10.28 11.93
N ARG A 262 20.91 -9.97 12.23
CA ARG A 262 21.80 -10.83 13.04
C ARG A 262 21.96 -10.44 14.51
N GLN A 263 21.12 -9.56 15.04
CA GLN A 263 21.18 -9.22 16.47
C GLN A 263 19.78 -9.33 17.10
N ASN A 264 19.25 -10.52 17.20
CA ASN A 264 18.30 -10.94 18.24
C ASN A 264 18.07 -12.45 18.07
N VAL A 265 18.97 -13.22 18.61
CA VAL A 265 18.76 -14.59 19.10
C VAL A 265 19.20 -14.61 20.54
#